data_ec8b2624d4f286f9964d901ad900f7c0
#
_entry.id   ec8b2624d4f286f9964d901ad900f7c0
#
_cell.length_a   1.000
_cell.length_b   1.000
_cell.length_c   1.000
_cell.angle_alpha   90.00
_cell.angle_beta   90.00
_cell.angle_gamma   90.00
#
_symmetry.space_group_name_H-M   'P 1'
#
loop_
_entity.id
_entity.type
_entity.pdbx_description
1 polymer ?
#
loop_
_entity_poly.entity_id
_entity_poly.type
_entity_poly.pdbx_seq_one_letter_code
_entity_poly.pdbx_strand_id
1 'polypeptide(L)'
;MSYYLLKPCRTATAFISTPKKPWRVDLTEAADRLRSRGWRVSDVKVMLILEGEPELTLYESGKILVKTDDERLAREAIDRVYGAIGPLAPFAVA
;
A
#
# COMPACT_ATOMS: atom_id res chain seq x y z
N MET A 1 -12.88 -6.36 -8.05
CA MET A 1 -13.21 -4.97 -8.31
C MET A 1 -12.26 -4.05 -7.59
N SER A 2 -11.71 -3.09 -8.31
CA SER A 2 -10.66 -2.28 -7.77
C SER A 2 -11.20 -0.99 -7.18
N TYR A 3 -10.79 -0.65 -5.98
CA TYR A 3 -11.11 0.61 -5.34
C TYR A 3 -9.92 1.56 -5.37
N TYR A 4 -8.98 1.28 -6.24
CA TYR A 4 -7.82 2.14 -6.45
C TYR A 4 -7.51 2.21 -7.95
N LEU A 5 -6.74 3.24 -8.32
CA LEU A 5 -6.19 3.38 -9.66
C LEU A 5 -4.72 3.00 -9.62
N LEU A 6 -4.28 2.20 -10.56
CA LEU A 6 -2.89 1.83 -10.67
C LEU A 6 -2.27 2.52 -11.88
N LYS A 7 -1.19 3.25 -11.65
CA LYS A 7 -0.47 3.96 -12.70
C LYS A 7 1.02 3.71 -12.61
N PRO A 8 1.71 3.65 -13.76
CA PRO A 8 3.17 3.57 -13.72
C PRO A 8 3.76 4.90 -13.25
N CYS A 9 4.87 4.81 -12.52
CA CYS A 9 5.60 5.99 -12.10
C CYS A 9 6.55 6.40 -13.21
N ARG A 10 6.48 7.67 -13.64
CA ARG A 10 7.30 8.15 -14.76
C ARG A 10 8.77 8.26 -14.42
N THR A 11 9.10 8.50 -13.17
CA THR A 11 10.46 8.81 -12.78
C THR A 11 11.21 7.63 -12.21
N ALA A 12 10.56 6.49 -12.07
CA ALA A 12 11.18 5.31 -11.49
C ALA A 12 10.50 4.05 -12.04
N THR A 13 11.18 2.93 -11.93
CA THR A 13 10.61 1.64 -12.29
C THR A 13 9.69 1.21 -11.15
N ALA A 14 8.46 1.68 -11.20
CA ALA A 14 7.51 1.47 -10.11
C ALA A 14 6.09 1.72 -10.60
N PHE A 15 5.13 1.24 -9.80
CA PHE A 15 3.72 1.55 -9.98
C PHE A 15 3.21 2.25 -8.74
N ILE A 16 2.23 3.12 -8.92
CA ILE A 16 1.60 3.82 -7.81
C ILE A 16 0.12 3.49 -7.80
N SER A 17 -0.38 3.04 -6.66
CA SER A 17 -1.78 2.83 -6.42
C SER A 17 -2.34 4.05 -5.70
N THR A 18 -3.42 4.61 -6.22
CA THR A 18 -4.10 5.75 -5.61
C THR A 18 -5.54 5.36 -5.31
N PRO A 19 -5.98 5.46 -4.06
CA PRO A 19 -7.37 5.16 -3.74
C PRO A 19 -8.32 6.07 -4.50
N LYS A 20 -9.44 5.52 -4.94
CA LYS A 20 -10.44 6.30 -5.69
C LYS A 20 -11.23 7.26 -4.80
N LYS A 21 -11.23 7.03 -3.50
CA LYS A 21 -11.88 7.90 -2.54
C LYS A 21 -10.87 8.42 -1.53
N PRO A 22 -11.05 9.61 -0.99
CA PRO A 22 -10.18 10.11 0.07
C PRO A 22 -10.18 9.15 1.24
N TRP A 23 -9.00 8.94 1.80
CA TRP A 23 -8.82 7.93 2.82
C TRP A 23 -7.61 8.31 3.67
N ARG A 24 -7.71 8.08 4.95
CA ARG A 24 -6.58 8.28 5.84
C ARG A 24 -6.31 6.97 6.59
N VAL A 25 -5.11 6.47 6.44
CA VAL A 25 -4.69 5.22 7.06
C VAL A 25 -4.06 5.50 8.41
N ASP A 26 -4.48 4.76 9.42
CA ASP A 26 -3.76 4.77 10.70
C ASP A 26 -2.52 3.90 10.51
N LEU A 27 -1.38 4.56 10.32
CA LEU A 27 -0.14 3.84 10.01
C LEU A 27 0.32 2.93 11.15
N THR A 28 0.08 3.31 12.39
CA THR A 28 0.44 2.48 13.53
C THR A 28 -0.32 1.15 13.50
N GLU A 29 -1.61 1.23 13.33
CA GLU A 29 -2.44 0.03 13.25
C GLU A 29 -2.13 -0.78 12.00
N ALA A 30 -1.92 -0.10 10.87
CA ALA A 30 -1.57 -0.77 9.63
C ALA A 30 -0.25 -1.54 9.78
N ALA A 31 0.74 -0.93 10.44
CA ALA A 31 2.02 -1.59 10.68
C ALA A 31 1.83 -2.88 11.49
N ASP A 32 1.02 -2.81 12.55
CA ASP A 32 0.77 -3.99 13.38
C ASP A 32 0.09 -5.09 12.58
N ARG A 33 -0.89 -4.74 11.78
CA ARG A 33 -1.62 -5.72 10.95
C ARG A 33 -0.71 -6.35 9.91
N LEU A 34 0.13 -5.55 9.28
CA LEU A 34 1.06 -6.07 8.28
C LEU A 34 2.11 -6.97 8.91
N ARG A 35 2.64 -6.57 10.06
CA ARG A 35 3.60 -7.41 10.77
C ARG A 35 3.00 -8.75 11.19
N SER A 36 1.74 -8.74 11.57
CA SER A 36 1.07 -9.99 11.96
C SER A 36 0.90 -10.94 10.77
N ARG A 37 1.01 -10.42 9.55
CA ARG A 37 0.95 -11.22 8.33
C ARG A 37 2.33 -11.58 7.79
N GLY A 38 3.37 -11.30 8.54
CA GLY A 38 4.73 -11.64 8.15
C GLY A 38 5.49 -10.57 7.40
N TRP A 39 4.92 -9.40 7.23
CA TRP A 39 5.63 -8.31 6.56
C TRP A 39 6.68 -7.70 7.46
N ARG A 40 7.79 -7.31 6.86
CA ARG A 40 8.79 -6.50 7.54
C ARG A 40 8.44 -5.05 7.28
N VAL A 41 8.12 -4.32 8.33
CA VAL A 41 7.63 -2.96 8.22
C VAL A 41 8.53 -1.99 8.95
N SER A 42 8.99 -0.96 8.24
CA SER A 42 9.73 0.14 8.84
C SER A 42 8.80 1.34 8.91
N ASP A 43 8.53 1.81 10.12
CA ASP A 43 7.66 2.96 10.34
C ASP A 43 8.52 4.23 10.36
N VAL A 44 8.30 5.10 9.39
CA VAL A 44 9.03 6.37 9.31
C VAL A 44 8.09 7.56 9.53
N LYS A 45 7.06 7.36 10.32
CA LYS A 45 6.07 8.34 10.77
C LYS A 45 5.04 8.75 9.72
N VAL A 46 5.49 9.16 8.54
CA VAL A 46 4.58 9.63 7.48
C VAL A 46 4.29 8.55 6.47
N MET A 47 4.99 7.43 6.54
CA MET A 47 4.81 6.31 5.64
C MET A 47 5.36 5.03 6.26
N LEU A 48 4.97 3.91 5.71
CA LEU A 48 5.51 2.61 6.10
C LEU A 48 6.25 2.04 4.90
N ILE A 49 7.47 1.57 5.14
CA ILE A 49 8.23 0.88 4.11
C ILE A 49 8.11 -0.61 4.37
N LEU A 50 7.56 -1.33 3.39
CA LEU A 50 7.33 -2.75 3.47
C LEU A 50 8.43 -3.45 2.69
N GLU A 51 9.36 -4.07 3.40
CA GLU A 51 10.51 -4.73 2.76
C GLU A 51 10.07 -6.04 2.15
N GLY A 52 10.61 -6.35 1.00
CA GLY A 52 10.32 -7.60 0.32
C GLY A 52 10.54 -7.49 -1.17
N GLU A 53 10.00 -8.46 -1.89
CA GLU A 53 10.08 -8.55 -3.34
C GLU A 53 8.66 -8.55 -3.89
N PRO A 54 8.17 -7.44 -4.39
CA PRO A 54 8.79 -6.11 -4.46
C PRO A 54 8.67 -5.32 -3.15
N GLU A 55 9.52 -4.32 -3.01
CA GLU A 55 9.41 -3.39 -1.89
C GLU A 55 8.22 -2.45 -2.14
N LEU A 56 7.49 -2.16 -1.08
CA LEU A 56 6.34 -1.24 -1.16
C LEU A 56 6.49 -0.12 -0.15
N THR A 57 5.85 1.00 -0.45
CA THR A 57 5.75 2.11 0.50
C THR A 57 4.27 2.45 0.63
N LEU A 58 3.76 2.42 1.85
CA LEU A 58 2.37 2.77 2.15
C LEU A 58 2.33 4.16 2.78
N TYR A 59 1.59 5.06 2.15
CA TYR A 59 1.44 6.42 2.65
C TYR A 59 0.15 6.58 3.45
N GLU A 60 0.13 7.58 4.30
CA GLU A 60 -1.05 7.89 5.12
C GLU A 60 -2.30 8.12 4.28
N SER A 61 -2.13 8.63 3.08
CA SER A 61 -3.24 8.85 2.15
C SER A 61 -3.80 7.57 1.55
N GLY A 62 -3.19 6.43 1.84
CA GLY A 62 -3.58 5.16 1.25
C GLY A 62 -2.87 4.86 -0.06
N LYS A 63 -2.06 5.76 -0.57
CA LYS A 63 -1.26 5.48 -1.75
C LYS A 63 -0.22 4.41 -1.44
N ILE A 64 0.04 3.57 -2.42
CA ILE A 64 1.10 2.55 -2.31
C ILE A 64 2.01 2.67 -3.51
N LEU A 65 3.30 2.80 -3.26
CA LEU A 65 4.31 2.75 -4.30
C LEU A 65 4.92 1.36 -4.30
N VAL A 66 4.93 0.71 -5.45
CA VAL A 66 5.50 -0.65 -5.59
C VAL A 66 6.68 -0.58 -6.53
N LYS A 67 7.83 -0.99 -6.06
CA LYS A 67 9.07 -0.94 -6.85
C LYS A 67 9.20 -2.18 -7.73
N THR A 68 8.47 -2.18 -8.83
CA THR A 68 8.54 -3.24 -9.84
C THR A 68 8.07 -2.66 -11.17
N ASP A 69 8.52 -3.26 -12.26
CA ASP A 69 8.05 -2.91 -13.60
C ASP A 69 6.99 -3.91 -14.09
N ASP A 70 6.65 -4.89 -13.27
CA ASP A 70 5.67 -5.90 -13.62
C ASP A 70 4.33 -5.53 -13.00
N GLU A 71 3.39 -5.12 -13.84
CA GLU A 71 2.06 -4.69 -13.38
C GLU A 71 1.33 -5.78 -12.60
N ARG A 72 1.49 -7.02 -13.01
CA ARG A 72 0.82 -8.14 -12.35
C ARG A 72 1.33 -8.33 -10.92
N LEU A 73 2.65 -8.27 -10.74
CA LEU A 73 3.24 -8.35 -9.40
C LEU A 73 2.82 -7.16 -8.56
N ALA A 74 2.77 -5.97 -9.16
CA ALA A 74 2.34 -4.77 -8.46
C ALA A 74 0.92 -4.94 -7.94
N ARG A 75 0.00 -5.40 -8.78
CA ARG A 75 -1.39 -5.60 -8.37
C ARG A 75 -1.51 -6.64 -7.26
N GLU A 76 -0.80 -7.74 -7.39
CA GLU A 76 -0.84 -8.79 -6.38
C GLU A 76 -0.33 -8.29 -5.03
N ALA A 77 0.76 -7.55 -5.04
CA ALA A 77 1.33 -7.02 -3.81
C ALA A 77 0.41 -5.98 -3.16
N ILE A 78 -0.14 -5.08 -3.98
CA ILE A 78 -1.06 -4.05 -3.51
C ILE A 78 -2.32 -4.68 -2.91
N ASP A 79 -2.87 -5.67 -3.59
CA ASP A 79 -4.07 -6.34 -3.09
C ASP A 79 -3.82 -7.04 -1.77
N ARG A 80 -2.63 -7.60 -1.58
CA ARG A 80 -2.26 -8.20 -0.30
C ARG A 80 -2.19 -7.16 0.82
N VAL A 81 -1.62 -6.00 0.54
CA VAL A 81 -1.53 -4.93 1.54
C VAL A 81 -2.91 -4.42 1.89
N TYR A 82 -3.72 -4.10 0.90
CA TYR A 82 -5.07 -3.63 1.16
C TYR A 82 -5.92 -4.71 1.84
N GLY A 83 -5.70 -5.96 1.52
CA GLY A 83 -6.39 -7.07 2.20
C GLY A 83 -6.03 -7.17 3.66
N ALA A 84 -4.81 -6.81 4.02
CA ALA A 84 -4.36 -6.85 5.42
C ALA A 84 -4.92 -5.68 6.22
N ILE A 85 -5.01 -4.50 5.61
CA ILE A 85 -5.44 -3.28 6.30
C ILE A 85 -6.84 -2.84 5.88
N GLY A 86 -7.33 -3.43 4.84
CA GLY A 86 -8.42 -2.94 4.04
C GLY A 86 -9.76 -2.77 4.68
N PRO A 87 -10.24 -3.69 5.50
CA PRO A 87 -11.56 -3.45 6.07
C PRO A 87 -11.64 -2.14 6.85
N LEU A 88 -10.50 -1.65 7.28
CA LEU A 88 -10.46 -0.43 7.98
C LEU A 88 -10.52 0.73 7.09
N ALA A 89 -9.78 0.56 6.12
CA ALA A 89 -9.26 1.68 5.44
C ALA A 89 -10.27 2.49 4.70
N PRO A 90 -10.78 2.05 3.61
CA PRO A 90 -11.70 2.91 2.87
C PRO A 90 -12.99 3.17 3.65
N PHE A 91 -13.25 2.37 4.64
CA PHE A 91 -14.49 2.47 5.38
C PHE A 91 -14.39 3.37 6.60
N ALA A 92 -13.22 3.53 7.11
CA ALA A 92 -13.00 4.40 8.24
C ALA A 92 -13.23 5.85 7.88
N VAL A 93 -13.14 6.18 6.62
CA VAL A 93 -13.24 7.55 6.14
C VAL A 93 -14.54 7.80 5.40
N ALA A 94 -15.20 6.76 5.05
CA ALA A 94 -16.41 6.86 4.24
C ALA A 94 -17.54 7.61 4.94
#